data_46afa61c19b09589f8d4cd6923571913
#
_entry.id   46afa61c19b09589f8d4cd6923571913
#
_cell.length_a   1.000
_cell.length_b   1.000
_cell.length_c   1.000
_cell.angle_alpha   90.00
_cell.angle_beta   90.00
_cell.angle_gamma   90.00
#
_symmetry.space_group_name_H-M   'P 1'
#
loop_
_entity.id
_entity.type
_entity.pdbx_description
1 polymer ?
#
loop_
_entity_poly.entity_id
_entity_poly.type
_entity_poly.pdbx_seq_one_letter_code
_entity_poly.pdbx_strand_id
1 'polypeptide(L)'
;MMTDYMTYKGKRVVVSGCFSGMGEATAKLLLKLGAEVHGLDYKPSTLELASFTQTDLRDPKSIDAAAAKIAGKVDALFNCAGLAQTFPAIDVMKVNYIGARRLTEALLPAMSPGSAIATISSTAGLGWSRRVPALMELIKNDSFEQAVDWCERNAAETVREGYSFSKEVIVVWTMMFATRTIKRGIRMNCTMPGPTQTPMMAHFESATKASVIEAATQPIN
;
A
#
# COMPACT_ATOMS: atom_id res chain seq x y z
N MET A 1 1.25 -8.37 35.74
CA MET A 1 1.31 -7.33 34.69
C MET A 1 0.66 -7.91 33.44
N MET A 2 -0.49 -7.38 33.02
CA MET A 2 -1.02 -7.73 31.69
C MET A 2 0.01 -7.24 30.67
N THR A 3 0.60 -8.16 29.91
CA THR A 3 1.48 -7.82 28.79
C THR A 3 0.62 -7.10 27.76
N ASP A 4 0.89 -5.81 27.51
CA ASP A 4 0.16 -5.04 26.53
C ASP A 4 0.61 -5.51 25.14
N TYR A 5 -0.09 -6.50 24.61
CA TYR A 5 0.18 -7.09 23.29
C TYR A 5 -0.01 -6.11 22.12
N MET A 6 -0.58 -4.93 22.39
CA MET A 6 -0.86 -3.90 21.38
C MET A 6 0.18 -2.78 21.37
N THR A 7 1.22 -2.85 22.22
CA THR A 7 2.26 -1.82 22.25
C THR A 7 3.18 -1.91 21.03
N TYR A 8 3.55 -0.74 20.50
CA TYR A 8 4.62 -0.58 19.51
C TYR A 8 5.86 0.09 20.09
N LYS A 9 5.97 0.16 21.44
CA LYS A 9 7.11 0.77 22.12
C LYS A 9 8.42 0.11 21.68
N GLY A 10 9.35 0.94 21.18
CA GLY A 10 10.65 0.48 20.66
C GLY A 10 10.57 -0.23 19.30
N LYS A 11 9.40 -0.19 18.62
CA LYS A 11 9.26 -0.68 17.27
C LYS A 11 9.50 0.44 16.28
N ARG A 12 10.27 0.12 15.24
CA ARG A 12 10.59 1.01 14.16
C ARG A 12 9.72 0.68 12.97
N VAL A 13 8.88 1.63 12.57
CA VAL A 13 7.86 1.40 11.56
C VAL A 13 7.96 2.39 10.41
N VAL A 14 7.70 1.93 9.19
CA VAL A 14 7.64 2.75 7.99
C VAL A 14 6.19 2.85 7.53
N VAL A 15 5.72 4.06 7.24
CA VAL A 15 4.37 4.31 6.73
C VAL A 15 4.46 5.10 5.43
N SER A 16 4.08 4.50 4.30
CA SER A 16 3.89 5.25 3.05
C SER A 16 2.47 5.80 2.97
N GLY A 17 2.30 7.01 2.41
CA GLY A 17 1.01 7.68 2.36
C GLY A 17 0.61 8.33 3.69
N CYS A 18 1.57 8.81 4.48
CA CYS A 18 1.36 9.33 5.83
C CYS A 18 0.84 10.77 5.89
N PHE A 19 0.65 11.45 4.75
CA PHE A 19 0.15 12.82 4.70
C PHE A 19 -1.33 12.92 5.05
N SER A 20 -2.17 11.95 4.64
CA SER A 20 -3.62 12.05 4.79
C SER A 20 -4.32 10.70 4.91
N GLY A 21 -5.60 10.72 5.28
CA GLY A 21 -6.49 9.56 5.24
C GLY A 21 -6.04 8.41 6.12
N MET A 22 -6.13 7.18 5.59
CA MET A 22 -5.80 5.97 6.35
C MET A 22 -4.32 5.91 6.76
N GLY A 23 -3.40 6.40 5.93
CA GLY A 23 -1.99 6.42 6.25
C GLY A 23 -1.65 7.38 7.39
N GLU A 24 -2.24 8.58 7.37
CA GLU A 24 -2.11 9.55 8.46
C GLU A 24 -2.70 8.99 9.77
N ALA A 25 -3.90 8.40 9.71
CA ALA A 25 -4.54 7.78 10.87
C ALA A 25 -3.69 6.63 11.43
N THR A 26 -3.10 5.81 10.56
CA THR A 26 -2.17 4.73 10.93
C THR A 26 -0.93 5.31 11.62
N ALA A 27 -0.31 6.34 11.05
CA ALA A 27 0.87 6.97 11.63
C ALA A 27 0.56 7.58 13.02
N LYS A 28 -0.58 8.29 13.16
CA LYS A 28 -1.05 8.83 14.45
C LYS A 28 -1.24 7.75 15.51
N LEU A 29 -1.87 6.64 15.13
CA LEU A 29 -2.08 5.51 16.05
C LEU A 29 -0.76 4.88 16.47
N LEU A 30 0.15 4.65 15.54
CA LEU A 30 1.46 4.07 15.80
C LEU A 30 2.30 4.94 16.75
N LEU A 31 2.31 6.27 16.54
CA LEU A 31 2.94 7.22 17.45
C LEU A 31 2.34 7.12 18.87
N LYS A 32 1.01 7.09 18.97
CA LYS A 32 0.30 6.90 20.28
C LYS A 32 0.68 5.59 20.96
N LEU A 33 0.94 4.54 20.19
CA LEU A 33 1.36 3.22 20.69
C LEU A 33 2.87 3.14 21.00
N GLY A 34 3.61 4.23 20.83
CA GLY A 34 5.02 4.37 21.17
C GLY A 34 6.00 3.90 20.10
N ALA A 35 5.57 3.81 18.83
CA ALA A 35 6.44 3.47 17.71
C ALA A 35 7.35 4.65 17.32
N GLU A 36 8.54 4.31 16.81
CA GLU A 36 9.39 5.21 16.02
C GLU A 36 8.89 5.18 14.56
N VAL A 37 8.14 6.22 14.15
CA VAL A 37 7.47 6.25 12.84
C VAL A 37 8.31 7.01 11.82
N HIS A 38 8.67 6.34 10.71
CA HIS A 38 9.31 6.91 9.53
C HIS A 38 8.28 7.07 8.42
N GLY A 39 7.96 8.32 8.07
CA GLY A 39 6.93 8.63 7.08
C GLY A 39 7.50 8.83 5.68
N LEU A 40 6.80 8.28 4.69
CA LEU A 40 7.06 8.47 3.27
C LEU A 40 5.79 8.99 2.59
N ASP A 41 5.87 10.11 1.88
CA ASP A 41 4.74 10.64 1.13
C ASP A 41 5.21 11.62 0.05
N TYR A 42 4.40 11.84 -0.97
CA TYR A 42 4.63 12.88 -1.96
C TYR A 42 4.47 14.29 -1.38
N LYS A 43 3.56 14.45 -0.40
CA LYS A 43 3.30 15.70 0.31
C LYS A 43 3.86 15.66 1.73
N PRO A 44 4.32 16.81 2.26
CA PRO A 44 4.89 16.86 3.60
C PRO A 44 3.83 16.54 4.66
N SER A 45 4.17 15.65 5.60
CA SER A 45 3.34 15.34 6.77
C SER A 45 3.43 16.46 7.81
N THR A 46 2.31 16.69 8.52
CA THR A 46 2.25 17.60 9.67
C THR A 46 2.50 16.91 11.01
N LEU A 47 2.70 15.57 10.99
CA LEU A 47 2.94 14.78 12.19
C LEU A 47 4.40 14.91 12.66
N GLU A 48 4.61 14.84 13.96
CA GLU A 48 5.94 14.72 14.58
C GLU A 48 6.47 13.29 14.41
N LEU A 49 7.02 13.02 13.23
CA LEU A 49 7.58 11.73 12.86
C LEU A 49 9.07 11.67 13.26
N ALA A 50 9.59 10.48 13.53
CA ALA A 50 11.03 10.25 13.74
C ALA A 50 11.84 10.67 12.51
N SER A 51 11.31 10.44 11.32
CA SER A 51 11.80 11.05 10.08
C SER A 51 10.67 11.14 9.05
N PHE A 52 10.82 12.07 8.11
CA PHE A 52 9.99 12.18 6.93
C PHE A 52 10.88 12.25 5.68
N THR A 53 10.53 11.46 4.66
CA THR A 53 11.18 11.56 3.34
C THR A 53 10.13 11.78 2.27
N GLN A 54 10.23 12.90 1.56
CA GLN A 54 9.39 13.12 0.39
C GLN A 54 9.69 12.05 -0.64
N THR A 55 8.66 11.32 -1.08
CA THR A 55 8.78 10.13 -1.93
C THR A 55 7.67 10.09 -2.96
N ASP A 56 8.05 10.02 -4.23
CA ASP A 56 7.11 9.75 -5.33
C ASP A 56 7.18 8.26 -5.69
N LEU A 57 6.10 7.52 -5.41
CA LEU A 57 6.02 6.10 -5.76
C LEU A 57 5.87 5.82 -7.26
N ARG A 58 5.78 6.86 -8.10
CA ARG A 58 5.83 6.74 -9.56
C ARG A 58 7.25 6.71 -10.11
N ASP A 59 8.23 7.09 -9.30
CA ASP A 59 9.65 7.16 -9.66
C ASP A 59 10.48 6.14 -8.87
N PRO A 60 11.03 5.11 -9.53
CA PRO A 60 11.84 4.10 -8.86
C PRO A 60 13.08 4.67 -8.18
N LYS A 61 13.68 5.74 -8.70
CA LYS A 61 14.83 6.41 -8.08
C LYS A 61 14.46 7.10 -6.78
N SER A 62 13.27 7.73 -6.74
CA SER A 62 12.72 8.34 -5.52
C SER A 62 12.47 7.28 -4.44
N ILE A 63 11.93 6.12 -4.84
CA ILE A 63 11.67 5.00 -3.92
C ILE A 63 12.99 4.47 -3.34
N ASP A 64 13.98 4.20 -4.18
CA ASP A 64 15.27 3.66 -3.75
C ASP A 64 16.01 4.63 -2.83
N ALA A 65 16.01 5.92 -3.16
CA ALA A 65 16.60 6.96 -2.33
C ALA A 65 15.89 7.08 -0.97
N ALA A 66 14.57 6.92 -0.93
CA ALA A 66 13.81 6.92 0.31
C ALA A 66 14.11 5.69 1.17
N ALA A 67 14.13 4.50 0.57
CA ALA A 67 14.48 3.26 1.26
C ALA A 67 15.90 3.30 1.83
N ALA A 68 16.87 3.84 1.09
CA ALA A 68 18.26 3.99 1.54
C ALA A 68 18.42 4.93 2.74
N LYS A 69 17.53 5.90 2.93
CA LYS A 69 17.52 6.80 4.10
C LYS A 69 16.99 6.14 5.37
N ILE A 70 16.25 5.03 5.22
CA ILE A 70 15.73 4.28 6.37
C ILE A 70 16.82 3.34 6.86
N ALA A 71 17.73 3.89 7.67
CA ALA A 71 18.82 3.11 8.25
C ALA A 71 18.33 2.20 9.38
N GLY A 72 18.96 1.03 9.54
CA GLY A 72 18.70 0.08 10.64
C GLY A 72 17.50 -0.83 10.40
N LYS A 73 17.08 -1.50 11.48
CA LYS A 73 16.01 -2.50 11.45
C LYS A 73 14.64 -1.88 11.20
N VAL A 74 13.80 -2.55 10.41
CA VAL A 74 12.38 -2.22 10.22
C VAL A 74 11.52 -3.33 10.82
N ASP A 75 10.69 -2.99 11.81
CA ASP A 75 9.80 -3.95 12.47
C ASP A 75 8.44 -4.07 11.75
N ALA A 76 7.97 -2.99 11.11
CA ALA A 76 6.77 -3.05 10.30
C ALA A 76 6.81 -2.06 9.14
N LEU A 77 6.20 -2.45 8.01
CA LEU A 77 5.94 -1.60 6.85
C LEU A 77 4.43 -1.52 6.61
N PHE A 78 3.91 -0.30 6.55
CA PHE A 78 2.53 -0.01 6.19
C PHE A 78 2.49 0.69 4.83
N ASN A 79 2.09 -0.02 3.78
CA ASN A 79 1.86 0.52 2.45
C ASN A 79 0.45 1.11 2.40
N CYS A 80 0.32 2.40 2.72
CA CYS A 80 -0.97 3.11 2.74
C CYS A 80 -1.13 4.11 1.60
N ALA A 81 -0.05 4.45 0.88
CA ALA A 81 -0.12 5.33 -0.27
C ALA A 81 -1.03 4.77 -1.37
N GLY A 82 -1.80 5.64 -2.00
CA GLY A 82 -2.68 5.24 -3.09
C GLY A 82 -3.27 6.43 -3.82
N LEU A 83 -3.63 6.21 -5.09
CA LEU A 83 -4.37 7.12 -5.95
C LEU A 83 -5.74 6.51 -6.27
N ALA A 84 -6.76 7.39 -6.41
CA ALA A 84 -8.11 7.03 -6.80
C ALA A 84 -8.24 6.89 -8.33
N GLN A 85 -9.38 6.38 -8.80
CA GLN A 85 -9.69 6.16 -10.22
C GLN A 85 -9.77 7.43 -11.07
N THR A 86 -9.77 8.61 -10.46
CA THR A 86 -9.78 9.90 -11.17
C THR A 86 -8.40 10.31 -11.69
N PHE A 87 -7.35 9.61 -11.30
CA PHE A 87 -5.99 9.81 -11.81
C PHE A 87 -5.72 8.92 -13.04
N PRO A 88 -4.73 9.26 -13.88
CA PRO A 88 -4.33 8.41 -15.00
C PRO A 88 -4.07 6.97 -14.54
N ALA A 89 -4.63 5.99 -15.22
CA ALA A 89 -4.59 4.60 -14.78
C ALA A 89 -3.16 4.06 -14.59
N ILE A 90 -2.21 4.51 -15.42
CA ILE A 90 -0.81 4.12 -15.26
C ILE A 90 -0.21 4.69 -13.98
N ASP A 91 -0.57 5.91 -13.57
CA ASP A 91 -0.12 6.49 -12.29
C ASP A 91 -0.75 5.75 -11.12
N VAL A 92 -2.03 5.36 -11.24
CA VAL A 92 -2.70 4.51 -10.25
C VAL A 92 -1.95 3.18 -10.09
N MET A 93 -1.57 2.52 -11.18
CA MET A 93 -0.80 1.28 -11.14
C MET A 93 0.58 1.48 -10.51
N LYS A 94 1.29 2.56 -10.91
CA LYS A 94 2.61 2.90 -10.37
C LYS A 94 2.56 3.13 -8.86
N VAL A 95 1.59 3.91 -8.36
CA VAL A 95 1.51 4.24 -6.93
C VAL A 95 0.96 3.08 -6.11
N ASN A 96 -0.20 2.51 -6.53
CA ASN A 96 -0.93 1.56 -5.70
C ASN A 96 -0.24 0.19 -5.61
N TYR A 97 0.45 -0.24 -6.67
CA TYR A 97 1.05 -1.57 -6.71
C TYR A 97 2.56 -1.55 -7.02
N ILE A 98 2.97 -1.03 -8.18
CA ILE A 98 4.35 -1.21 -8.67
C ILE A 98 5.35 -0.56 -7.70
N GLY A 99 5.09 0.68 -7.30
CA GLY A 99 5.92 1.42 -6.35
C GLY A 99 5.84 0.86 -4.94
N ALA A 100 4.64 0.46 -4.47
CA ALA A 100 4.48 -0.19 -3.17
C ALA A 100 5.26 -1.52 -3.11
N ARG A 101 5.25 -2.31 -4.19
CA ARG A 101 6.06 -3.52 -4.33
C ARG A 101 7.54 -3.19 -4.25
N ARG A 102 8.03 -2.24 -5.06
CA ARG A 102 9.45 -1.86 -5.06
C ARG A 102 9.91 -1.37 -3.69
N LEU A 103 9.13 -0.52 -3.03
CA LEU A 103 9.42 -0.07 -1.68
C LEU A 103 9.50 -1.25 -0.69
N THR A 104 8.56 -2.19 -0.78
CA THR A 104 8.55 -3.39 0.05
C THR A 104 9.81 -4.23 -0.18
N GLU A 105 10.17 -4.48 -1.44
CA GLU A 105 11.36 -5.26 -1.80
C GLU A 105 12.66 -4.56 -1.37
N ALA A 106 12.73 -3.23 -1.50
CA ALA A 106 13.88 -2.43 -1.07
C ALA A 106 14.08 -2.43 0.46
N LEU A 107 13.00 -2.44 1.24
CA LEU A 107 13.06 -2.46 2.71
C LEU A 107 13.17 -3.88 3.29
N LEU A 108 12.86 -4.91 2.51
CA LEU A 108 12.87 -6.30 2.98
C LEU A 108 14.20 -6.76 3.59
N PRO A 109 15.41 -6.36 3.09
CA PRO A 109 16.68 -6.68 3.73
C PRO A 109 16.82 -6.15 5.16
N ALA A 110 16.19 -5.03 5.47
CA ALA A 110 16.19 -4.41 6.82
C ALA A 110 15.19 -5.06 7.78
N MET A 111 14.34 -5.97 7.29
CA MET A 111 13.32 -6.66 8.09
C MET A 111 13.85 -7.99 8.63
N SER A 112 13.66 -8.22 9.93
CA SER A 112 14.07 -9.44 10.65
C SER A 112 12.87 -10.35 10.97
N PRO A 113 13.07 -11.60 11.39
CA PRO A 113 12.01 -12.45 11.92
C PRO A 113 11.16 -11.73 12.97
N GLY A 114 9.85 -11.88 12.90
CA GLY A 114 8.87 -11.17 13.74
C GLY A 114 8.34 -9.86 13.12
N SER A 115 8.97 -9.35 12.06
CA SER A 115 8.48 -8.17 11.33
C SER A 115 7.18 -8.45 10.58
N ALA A 116 6.49 -7.37 10.16
CA ALA A 116 5.24 -7.46 9.43
C ALA A 116 5.12 -6.43 8.31
N ILE A 117 4.41 -6.80 7.24
CA ILE A 117 4.05 -5.92 6.13
C ILE A 117 2.52 -5.90 6.03
N ALA A 118 1.95 -4.70 5.98
CA ALA A 118 0.53 -4.48 5.75
C ALA A 118 0.33 -3.55 4.55
N THR A 119 -0.54 -3.93 3.62
CA THR A 119 -0.83 -3.15 2.41
C THR A 119 -2.32 -2.86 2.31
N ILE A 120 -2.67 -1.63 1.96
CA ILE A 120 -4.07 -1.23 1.76
C ILE A 120 -4.52 -1.60 0.34
N SER A 121 -5.32 -2.66 0.23
CA SER A 121 -6.10 -2.96 -0.96
C SER A 121 -7.45 -2.21 -0.93
N SER A 122 -8.55 -2.84 -1.30
CA SER A 122 -9.92 -2.30 -1.27
C SER A 122 -10.92 -3.43 -1.51
N THR A 123 -12.18 -3.24 -1.14
CA THR A 123 -13.29 -4.08 -1.64
C THR A 123 -13.40 -4.08 -3.16
N ALA A 124 -12.87 -3.05 -3.85
CA ALA A 124 -12.72 -3.05 -5.31
C ALA A 124 -11.79 -4.17 -5.82
N GLY A 125 -10.95 -4.75 -4.96
CA GLY A 125 -10.11 -5.90 -5.28
C GLY A 125 -10.79 -7.27 -5.15
N LEU A 126 -12.07 -7.35 -4.74
CA LEU A 126 -12.79 -8.63 -4.58
C LEU A 126 -12.92 -9.45 -5.89
N GLY A 127 -12.85 -8.76 -7.04
CA GLY A 127 -12.89 -9.41 -8.35
C GLY A 127 -11.65 -10.19 -8.76
N TRP A 128 -10.58 -10.20 -7.96
CA TRP A 128 -9.27 -10.75 -8.29
C TRP A 128 -9.29 -12.17 -8.88
N SER A 129 -10.19 -13.03 -8.37
CA SER A 129 -10.28 -14.45 -8.81
C SER A 129 -10.65 -14.61 -10.28
N ARG A 130 -11.29 -13.60 -10.89
CA ARG A 130 -11.71 -13.60 -12.31
C ARG A 130 -10.57 -13.23 -13.26
N ARG A 131 -9.48 -12.65 -12.74
CA ARG A 131 -8.37 -12.09 -13.53
C ARG A 131 -7.01 -12.68 -13.17
N VAL A 132 -6.98 -13.80 -12.46
CA VAL A 132 -5.74 -14.44 -11.98
C VAL A 132 -4.66 -14.55 -13.06
N PRO A 133 -4.95 -14.99 -14.33
CA PRO A 133 -3.91 -15.08 -15.36
C PRO A 133 -3.21 -13.72 -15.60
N ALA A 134 -3.95 -12.63 -15.85
CA ALA A 134 -3.39 -11.30 -16.10
C ALA A 134 -2.64 -10.74 -14.87
N LEU A 135 -3.22 -10.92 -13.66
CA LEU A 135 -2.58 -10.52 -12.41
C LEU A 135 -1.24 -11.24 -12.20
N MET A 136 -1.19 -12.54 -12.50
CA MET A 136 0.03 -13.35 -12.39
C MET A 136 1.08 -12.95 -13.43
N GLU A 137 0.67 -12.59 -14.64
CA GLU A 137 1.60 -12.08 -15.67
C GLU A 137 2.24 -10.77 -15.20
N LEU A 138 1.44 -9.82 -14.67
CA LEU A 138 1.98 -8.59 -14.12
C LEU A 138 2.95 -8.85 -12.95
N ILE A 139 2.59 -9.74 -12.02
CA ILE A 139 3.41 -10.05 -10.84
C ILE A 139 4.76 -10.70 -11.22
N LYS A 140 4.85 -11.42 -12.33
CA LYS A 140 6.07 -12.06 -12.81
C LYS A 140 7.12 -11.07 -13.34
N ASN A 141 6.76 -9.83 -13.61
CA ASN A 141 7.73 -8.82 -14.03
C ASN A 141 8.60 -8.43 -12.82
N ASP A 142 9.91 -8.62 -12.96
CA ASP A 142 10.84 -8.50 -11.82
C ASP A 142 11.32 -7.06 -11.57
N SER A 143 11.15 -6.13 -12.53
CA SER A 143 11.52 -4.73 -12.36
C SER A 143 10.32 -3.78 -12.43
N PHE A 144 10.52 -2.57 -11.90
CA PHE A 144 9.54 -1.49 -11.99
C PHE A 144 9.18 -1.18 -13.46
N GLU A 145 10.20 -1.06 -14.30
CA GLU A 145 10.08 -0.71 -15.72
C GLU A 145 9.33 -1.80 -16.48
N GLN A 146 9.68 -3.07 -16.28
CA GLN A 146 8.98 -4.20 -16.91
C GLN A 146 7.50 -4.26 -16.52
N ALA A 147 7.19 -3.96 -15.26
CA ALA A 147 5.79 -3.92 -14.78
C ALA A 147 5.02 -2.75 -15.41
N VAL A 148 5.66 -1.59 -15.59
CA VAL A 148 5.07 -0.43 -16.30
C VAL A 148 4.84 -0.78 -17.76
N ASP A 149 5.83 -1.32 -18.46
CA ASP A 149 5.73 -1.74 -19.87
C ASP A 149 4.62 -2.78 -20.07
N TRP A 150 4.47 -3.71 -19.12
CA TRP A 150 3.35 -4.66 -19.15
C TRP A 150 2.01 -3.95 -19.07
N CYS A 151 1.86 -3.01 -18.12
CA CYS A 151 0.62 -2.23 -17.98
C CYS A 151 0.28 -1.44 -19.24
N GLU A 152 1.27 -0.83 -19.90
CA GLU A 152 1.07 -0.06 -21.11
C GLU A 152 0.66 -0.95 -22.29
N ARG A 153 1.29 -2.11 -22.47
CA ARG A 153 0.93 -3.09 -23.51
C ARG A 153 -0.45 -3.72 -23.29
N ASN A 154 -0.90 -3.82 -22.05
CA ASN A 154 -2.18 -4.40 -21.65
C ASN A 154 -3.17 -3.31 -21.21
N ALA A 155 -3.12 -2.13 -21.84
CA ALA A 155 -3.91 -0.96 -21.45
C ALA A 155 -5.43 -1.22 -21.42
N ALA A 156 -5.95 -2.11 -22.27
CA ALA A 156 -7.35 -2.49 -22.28
C ALA A 156 -7.78 -3.20 -20.97
N GLU A 157 -6.87 -3.97 -20.37
CA GLU A 157 -7.08 -4.68 -19.09
C GLU A 157 -6.90 -3.75 -17.89
N THR A 158 -5.94 -2.80 -17.96
CA THR A 158 -5.52 -1.96 -16.84
C THR A 158 -6.16 -0.58 -16.85
N VAL A 159 -6.32 0.05 -18.04
CA VAL A 159 -6.79 1.44 -18.16
C VAL A 159 -8.27 1.57 -17.85
N ARG A 160 -9.08 0.65 -18.32
CA ARG A 160 -10.54 0.71 -18.13
C ARG A 160 -10.95 0.61 -16.67
N GLU A 161 -10.19 -0.14 -15.85
CA GLU A 161 -10.47 -0.40 -14.45
C GLU A 161 -9.20 -0.28 -13.58
N GLY A 162 -8.32 0.66 -13.91
CA GLY A 162 -6.99 0.80 -13.30
C GLY A 162 -6.98 0.76 -11.77
N TYR A 163 -7.96 1.39 -11.12
CA TYR A 163 -8.06 1.34 -9.66
C TYR A 163 -8.40 -0.08 -9.17
N SER A 164 -9.48 -0.69 -9.67
CA SER A 164 -9.87 -2.05 -9.27
C SER A 164 -8.76 -3.05 -9.57
N PHE A 165 -8.17 -2.97 -10.77
CA PHE A 165 -7.06 -3.85 -11.16
C PHE A 165 -5.85 -3.69 -10.24
N SER A 166 -5.49 -2.44 -9.84
CA SER A 166 -4.42 -2.20 -8.86
C SER A 166 -4.70 -2.84 -7.50
N LYS A 167 -5.97 -2.86 -7.07
CA LYS A 167 -6.38 -3.47 -5.80
C LYS A 167 -6.47 -4.99 -5.86
N GLU A 168 -6.85 -5.54 -7.01
CA GLU A 168 -6.84 -6.98 -7.27
C GLU A 168 -5.41 -7.54 -7.27
N VAL A 169 -4.47 -6.88 -7.94
CA VAL A 169 -3.08 -7.33 -7.98
C VAL A 169 -2.43 -7.31 -6.60
N ILE A 170 -2.76 -6.34 -5.73
CA ILE A 170 -2.29 -6.32 -4.32
C ILE A 170 -2.72 -7.59 -3.59
N VAL A 171 -3.96 -8.06 -3.78
CA VAL A 171 -4.45 -9.27 -3.13
C VAL A 171 -3.63 -10.49 -3.55
N VAL A 172 -3.50 -10.72 -4.87
CA VAL A 172 -2.76 -11.88 -5.41
C VAL A 172 -1.28 -11.80 -5.06
N TRP A 173 -0.67 -10.62 -5.20
CA TRP A 173 0.72 -10.40 -4.82
C TRP A 173 0.96 -10.68 -3.33
N THR A 174 0.04 -10.23 -2.46
CA THR A 174 0.15 -10.50 -1.02
C THR A 174 0.14 -12.00 -0.75
N MET A 175 -0.79 -12.76 -1.34
CA MET A 175 -0.84 -14.21 -1.19
C MET A 175 0.44 -14.90 -1.65
N MET A 176 0.98 -14.50 -2.81
CA MET A 176 2.20 -15.08 -3.35
C MET A 176 3.44 -14.69 -2.55
N PHE A 177 3.58 -13.40 -2.25
CA PHE A 177 4.77 -12.89 -1.59
C PHE A 177 4.83 -13.32 -0.12
N ALA A 178 3.69 -13.48 0.54
CA ALA A 178 3.59 -14.02 1.90
C ALA A 178 4.23 -15.42 2.01
N THR A 179 4.11 -16.28 0.99
CA THR A 179 4.75 -17.60 1.00
C THR A 179 6.28 -17.54 0.99
N ARG A 180 6.85 -16.44 0.49
CA ARG A 180 8.30 -16.18 0.48
C ARG A 180 8.75 -15.54 1.78
N THR A 181 8.02 -14.52 2.26
CA THR A 181 8.40 -13.75 3.45
C THR A 181 8.24 -14.56 4.73
N ILE A 182 7.25 -15.46 4.80
CA ILE A 182 7.04 -16.31 5.99
C ILE A 182 8.24 -17.23 6.26
N LYS A 183 8.96 -17.68 5.23
CA LYS A 183 10.20 -18.46 5.37
C LYS A 183 11.31 -17.69 6.09
N ARG A 184 11.21 -16.36 6.10
CA ARG A 184 12.09 -15.43 6.84
C ARG A 184 11.48 -15.00 8.17
N GLY A 185 10.35 -15.58 8.59
CA GLY A 185 9.62 -15.18 9.79
C GLY A 185 8.95 -13.81 9.67
N ILE A 186 8.71 -13.31 8.46
CA ILE A 186 8.07 -12.02 8.19
C ILE A 186 6.64 -12.27 7.70
N ARG A 187 5.66 -11.68 8.38
CA ARG A 187 4.25 -11.77 8.00
C ARG A 187 3.92 -10.71 6.96
N MET A 188 3.09 -11.06 5.98
CA MET A 188 2.55 -10.11 5.01
C MET A 188 1.06 -10.30 4.86
N ASN A 189 0.32 -9.19 4.95
CA ASN A 189 -1.13 -9.16 4.81
C ASN A 189 -1.56 -7.93 4.00
N CYS A 190 -2.77 -7.98 3.45
CA CYS A 190 -3.46 -6.79 2.96
C CYS A 190 -4.82 -6.65 3.65
N THR A 191 -5.31 -5.43 3.73
CA THR A 191 -6.68 -5.13 4.15
C THR A 191 -7.48 -4.66 2.94
N MET A 192 -8.78 -4.94 2.94
CA MET A 192 -9.70 -4.59 1.87
C MET A 192 -10.82 -3.69 2.41
N PRO A 193 -10.51 -2.42 2.77
CA PRO A 193 -11.53 -1.51 3.28
C PRO A 193 -12.60 -1.23 2.24
N GLY A 194 -13.83 -1.06 2.71
CA GLY A 194 -14.92 -0.44 1.97
C GLY A 194 -14.77 1.08 1.88
N PRO A 195 -15.81 1.80 1.44
CA PRO A 195 -15.82 3.26 1.45
C PRO A 195 -15.48 3.80 2.85
N THR A 196 -14.43 4.62 2.93
CA THR A 196 -13.91 5.15 4.19
C THR A 196 -13.82 6.66 4.07
N GLN A 197 -14.31 7.38 5.11
CA GLN A 197 -14.30 8.84 5.15
C GLN A 197 -12.87 9.37 5.21
N THR A 198 -12.34 9.74 4.08
CA THR A 198 -10.98 10.26 3.87
C THR A 198 -11.01 11.31 2.75
N PRO A 199 -9.95 12.13 2.57
CA PRO A 199 -9.89 13.05 1.43
C PRO A 199 -10.04 12.38 0.06
N MET A 200 -9.72 11.09 -0.06
CA MET A 200 -9.90 10.31 -1.28
C MET A 200 -11.38 10.06 -1.60
N MET A 201 -12.30 10.13 -0.62
CA MET A 201 -13.73 9.88 -0.84
C MET A 201 -14.33 10.82 -1.89
N ALA A 202 -13.94 12.10 -1.91
CA ALA A 202 -14.41 13.06 -2.90
C ALA A 202 -14.13 12.62 -4.35
N HIS A 203 -13.01 11.91 -4.60
CA HIS A 203 -12.68 11.35 -5.90
C HIS A 203 -13.62 10.19 -6.28
N PHE A 204 -14.04 9.36 -5.30
CA PHE A 204 -15.00 8.29 -5.55
C PHE A 204 -16.40 8.83 -5.78
N GLU A 205 -16.84 9.81 -5.00
CA GLU A 205 -18.14 10.47 -5.14
C GLU A 205 -18.28 11.15 -6.50
N SER A 206 -17.21 11.76 -7.02
CA SER A 206 -17.23 12.39 -8.36
C SER A 206 -17.26 11.39 -9.52
N ALA A 207 -16.80 10.16 -9.32
CA ALA A 207 -16.65 9.16 -10.38
C ALA A 207 -17.63 7.98 -10.27
N THR A 208 -18.39 7.87 -9.18
CA THR A 208 -19.26 6.73 -8.89
C THR A 208 -20.67 7.21 -8.53
N LYS A 209 -21.70 6.51 -9.01
CA LYS A 209 -23.08 6.83 -8.65
C LYS A 209 -23.29 6.73 -7.13
N ALA A 210 -23.96 7.70 -6.53
CA ALA A 210 -24.23 7.74 -5.09
C ALA A 210 -24.87 6.45 -4.55
N SER A 211 -25.80 5.84 -5.30
CA SER A 211 -26.44 4.57 -4.92
C SER A 211 -25.48 3.40 -4.76
N VAL A 212 -24.36 3.38 -5.50
CA VAL A 212 -23.34 2.33 -5.37
C VAL A 212 -22.53 2.53 -4.09
N ILE A 213 -22.18 3.78 -3.77
CA ILE A 213 -21.48 4.13 -2.54
C ILE A 213 -22.37 3.82 -1.33
N GLU A 214 -23.64 4.23 -1.38
CA GLU A 214 -24.62 3.97 -0.32
C GLU A 214 -24.79 2.46 -0.07
N ALA A 215 -24.97 1.66 -1.14
CA ALA A 215 -25.06 0.19 -1.02
C ALA A 215 -23.81 -0.43 -0.39
N ALA A 216 -22.62 0.10 -0.69
CA ALA A 216 -21.36 -0.39 -0.15
C ALA A 216 -21.10 0.06 1.31
N THR A 217 -21.83 1.04 1.82
CA THR A 217 -21.71 1.56 3.20
C THR A 217 -22.80 1.06 4.14
N GLN A 218 -23.81 0.34 3.62
CA GLN A 218 -24.85 -0.25 4.48
C GLN A 218 -24.24 -1.33 5.39
N PRO A 219 -24.68 -1.39 6.68
CA PRO A 219 -24.28 -2.47 7.57
C PRO A 219 -24.65 -3.83 6.95
N ILE A 220 -23.76 -4.79 7.04
CA ILE A 220 -24.08 -6.19 6.74
C ILE A 220 -24.87 -6.70 7.95
N ASN A 221 -26.20 -6.85 7.79
CA ASN A 221 -27.07 -7.45 8.80
C ASN A 221 -26.90 -8.97 8.82
#